data_29d0e8d1453c9c692677382517b78377
#
_entry.id   29d0e8d1453c9c692677382517b78377
#
_cell.length_a   1.000
_cell.length_b   1.000
_cell.length_c   1.000
_cell.angle_alpha   90.00
_cell.angle_beta   90.00
_cell.angle_gamma   90.00
#
_symmetry.space_group_name_H-M   'P 1'
#
loop_
_entity.id
_entity.type
_entity.pdbx_description
1 polymer ?
#
loop_
_entity_poly.entity_id
_entity_poly.type
_entity_poly.pdbx_seq_one_letter_code
_entity_poly.pdbx_strand_id
1 'polypeptide(L)'
;MTGIRCVAIVDKNGVKLFSRQGKPIEGLHDLEEQLLWLPFGCYDGELLLNKDNIPSKDLYRETVTVVNSKDQDKKDIVFNIFDTCEIKEFENGYCAAPCIERKKVVQELEEQMKPDWWKSVPILYYGKYDKDIVQQELSKQIALEHEGVMVNVANAPYEAKRTKNILKVKAMQDCDLKIIGFEEGTGKNKGTLGAVIVDYKGFEVKVGSGFTDQDRDYFWTNQKELLGRVITVQYFEETTNKKDNSLSLRFPVYLELREPGKEVSYY
;
A
#
# COMPACT_ATOMS: atom_id res chain seq x y z
N MET A 1 -1.75 6.33 3.66
CA MET A 1 -0.45 6.93 4.02
C MET A 1 0.64 6.01 3.53
N THR A 2 1.68 6.52 2.92
CA THR A 2 2.83 5.74 2.45
C THR A 2 4.07 6.49 2.88
N GLY A 3 4.76 5.95 3.85
CA GLY A 3 5.96 6.53 4.45
C GLY A 3 7.10 5.52 4.55
N ILE A 4 8.16 5.91 5.21
CA ILE A 4 9.26 5.02 5.55
C ILE A 4 8.93 4.32 6.86
N ARG A 5 8.83 2.99 6.82
CA ARG A 5 8.63 2.21 8.04
C ARG A 5 9.71 2.52 9.06
N CYS A 6 9.26 2.86 10.25
CA CYS A 6 10.12 3.10 11.40
C CYS A 6 9.58 2.33 12.60
N VAL A 7 10.50 1.74 13.35
CA VAL A 7 10.25 1.17 14.66
C VAL A 7 11.07 1.96 15.67
N ALA A 8 10.40 2.59 16.63
CA ALA A 8 11.03 3.30 17.73
C ALA A 8 11.05 2.40 18.98
N ILE A 9 12.20 2.23 19.57
CA ILE A 9 12.37 1.57 20.88
C ILE A 9 12.70 2.65 21.90
N VAL A 10 11.83 2.79 22.90
CA VAL A 10 11.99 3.72 24.01
C VAL A 10 12.32 2.91 25.27
N ASP A 11 13.52 3.06 25.80
CA ASP A 11 13.98 2.35 26.98
C ASP A 11 14.77 3.28 27.93
N LYS A 12 15.30 2.75 29.02
CA LYS A 12 16.10 3.50 29.99
C LYS A 12 17.38 4.13 29.40
N ASN A 13 17.81 3.69 28.22
CA ASN A 13 19.01 4.20 27.55
C ASN A 13 18.65 5.28 26.50
N GLY A 14 17.38 5.63 26.35
CA GLY A 14 16.88 6.63 25.42
C GLY A 14 16.04 6.03 24.29
N VAL A 15 16.03 6.72 23.15
CA VAL A 15 15.27 6.36 21.94
C VAL A 15 16.21 5.79 20.90
N LYS A 16 15.77 4.73 20.22
CA LYS A 16 16.45 4.18 19.05
C LYS A 16 15.43 3.96 17.94
N LEU A 17 15.75 4.46 16.75
CA LEU A 17 14.90 4.35 15.57
C LEU A 17 15.49 3.36 14.58
N PHE A 18 14.66 2.46 14.07
CA PHE A 18 15.08 1.42 13.13
C PHE A 18 14.19 1.39 11.89
N SER A 19 14.81 1.19 10.74
CA SER A 19 14.10 0.93 9.50
C SER A 19 13.49 -0.48 9.48
N ARG A 20 12.64 -0.78 8.49
CA ARG A 20 12.06 -2.12 8.27
C ARG A 20 13.09 -3.26 8.24
N GLN A 21 14.34 -2.96 7.88
CA GLN A 21 15.43 -3.94 7.80
C GLN A 21 16.29 -3.99 9.05
N GLY A 22 15.87 -3.30 10.13
CA GLY A 22 16.65 -3.21 11.37
C GLY A 22 17.88 -2.31 11.28
N LYS A 23 17.98 -1.47 10.25
CA LYS A 23 19.07 -0.48 10.16
C LYS A 23 18.71 0.75 10.99
N PRO A 24 19.66 1.31 11.75
CA PRO A 24 19.38 2.53 12.51
C PRO A 24 19.03 3.70 11.57
N ILE A 25 18.12 4.54 12.04
CA ILE A 25 17.77 5.83 11.44
C ILE A 25 18.24 6.88 12.42
N GLU A 26 19.10 7.78 11.96
CA GLU A 26 19.76 8.79 12.79
C GLU A 26 19.45 10.21 12.30
N GLY A 27 19.63 11.20 13.16
CA GLY A 27 19.49 12.61 12.82
C GLY A 27 18.06 13.14 12.89
N LEU A 28 17.18 12.49 13.63
CA LEU A 28 15.79 12.92 13.88
C LEU A 28 15.65 13.45 15.33
N HIS A 29 16.48 14.41 15.72
CA HIS A 29 16.64 14.87 17.11
C HIS A 29 15.34 15.43 17.70
N ASP A 30 14.61 16.27 16.96
CA ASP A 30 13.33 16.84 17.42
C ASP A 30 12.29 15.73 17.72
N LEU A 31 12.26 14.70 16.88
CA LEU A 31 11.41 13.53 17.09
C LEU A 31 11.89 12.69 18.30
N GLU A 32 13.19 12.40 18.37
CA GLU A 32 13.78 11.60 19.43
C GLU A 32 13.54 12.21 20.81
N GLU A 33 13.66 13.55 20.93
CA GLU A 33 13.37 14.29 22.18
C GLU A 33 11.91 14.11 22.63
N GLN A 34 10.95 14.20 21.73
CA GLN A 34 9.54 13.99 22.08
C GLN A 34 9.21 12.53 22.41
N LEU A 35 9.85 11.58 21.74
CA LEU A 35 9.65 10.16 22.00
C LEU A 35 10.20 9.73 23.38
N LEU A 36 11.15 10.46 23.97
CA LEU A 36 11.63 10.22 25.33
C LEU A 36 10.54 10.32 26.40
N TRP A 37 9.47 11.05 26.13
CA TRP A 37 8.34 11.21 27.04
C TRP A 37 7.31 10.07 26.94
N LEU A 38 7.43 9.21 25.94
CA LEU A 38 6.57 8.03 25.84
C LEU A 38 6.94 6.97 26.89
N PRO A 39 5.97 6.16 27.34
CA PRO A 39 6.25 4.96 28.13
C PRO A 39 7.28 4.05 27.46
N PHE A 40 8.05 3.32 28.26
CA PHE A 40 8.97 2.31 27.71
C PHE A 40 8.20 1.29 26.88
N GLY A 41 8.62 1.10 25.64
CA GLY A 41 7.93 0.24 24.70
C GLY A 41 8.53 0.31 23.29
N CYS A 42 7.91 -0.45 22.42
CA CYS A 42 8.16 -0.45 20.99
C CYS A 42 6.99 0.23 20.29
N TYR A 43 7.27 1.21 19.45
CA TYR A 43 6.30 1.96 18.68
C TYR A 43 6.55 1.75 17.19
N ASP A 44 5.54 1.29 16.49
CA ASP A 44 5.64 0.91 15.09
C ASP A 44 4.83 1.86 14.22
N GLY A 45 5.45 2.41 13.18
CA GLY A 45 4.82 3.47 12.40
C GLY A 45 5.54 3.77 11.08
N GLU A 46 5.21 4.90 10.52
CA GLU A 46 5.83 5.42 9.30
C GLU A 46 6.28 6.86 9.48
N LEU A 47 7.50 7.16 9.02
CA LEU A 47 8.02 8.52 8.92
C LEU A 47 7.52 9.18 7.65
N LEU A 48 7.06 10.42 7.76
CA LEU A 48 6.64 11.28 6.66
C LEU A 48 7.10 12.71 6.90
N LEU A 49 7.40 13.43 5.83
CA LEU A 49 7.57 14.88 5.90
C LEU A 49 6.26 15.54 6.33
N ASN A 50 6.38 16.54 7.19
CA ASN A 50 5.26 17.39 7.62
C ASN A 50 4.99 18.48 6.57
N LYS A 51 4.40 18.06 5.45
CA LYS A 51 4.02 18.94 4.35
C LYS A 51 2.59 18.67 3.93
N ASP A 52 1.81 19.73 3.81
CA ASP A 52 0.44 19.68 3.34
C ASP A 52 0.36 19.85 1.81
N ASN A 53 -0.74 19.40 1.22
CA ASN A 53 -1.08 19.60 -0.20
C ASN A 53 -0.06 19.04 -1.21
N ILE A 54 0.61 17.96 -0.84
CA ILE A 54 1.50 17.23 -1.75
C ILE A 54 0.92 15.83 -1.99
N PRO A 55 0.82 15.38 -3.27
CA PRO A 55 0.38 14.02 -3.59
C PRO A 55 1.20 12.96 -2.85
N SER A 56 0.56 11.92 -2.33
CA SER A 56 1.21 10.88 -1.52
C SER A 56 2.49 10.29 -2.13
N LYS A 57 2.52 10.17 -3.47
CA LYS A 57 3.68 9.66 -4.20
C LYS A 57 4.90 10.59 -4.10
N ASP A 58 4.66 11.88 -4.21
CA ASP A 58 5.73 12.89 -4.16
C ASP A 58 6.18 13.11 -2.72
N LEU A 59 5.23 13.15 -1.77
CA LEU A 59 5.52 13.20 -0.34
C LEU A 59 6.41 12.03 0.11
N TYR A 60 6.11 10.80 -0.37
CA TYR A 60 6.96 9.63 -0.12
C TYR A 60 8.38 9.81 -0.66
N ARG A 61 8.52 10.29 -1.92
CA ARG A 61 9.81 10.49 -2.56
C ARG A 61 10.67 11.53 -1.82
N GLU A 62 10.06 12.65 -1.43
CA GLU A 62 10.72 13.68 -0.65
C GLU A 62 11.11 13.15 0.73
N THR A 63 10.22 12.43 1.42
CA THR A 63 10.52 11.79 2.71
C THR A 63 11.73 10.85 2.60
N VAL A 64 11.78 10.00 1.56
CA VAL A 64 12.92 9.10 1.30
C VAL A 64 14.22 9.88 1.12
N THR A 65 14.16 11.01 0.43
CA THR A 65 15.34 11.86 0.20
C THR A 65 15.87 12.44 1.51
N VAL A 66 14.99 12.98 2.36
CA VAL A 66 15.38 13.57 3.65
C VAL A 66 15.89 12.51 4.62
N VAL A 67 15.13 11.42 4.82
CA VAL A 67 15.50 10.37 5.80
C VAL A 67 16.80 9.66 5.43
N ASN A 68 17.09 9.51 4.14
CA ASN A 68 18.33 8.88 3.67
C ASN A 68 19.45 9.90 3.38
N SER A 69 19.25 11.19 3.64
CA SER A 69 20.31 12.19 3.51
C SER A 69 21.46 11.91 4.50
N LYS A 70 22.61 12.48 4.23
CA LYS A 70 23.77 12.42 5.13
C LYS A 70 23.75 13.52 6.19
N ASP A 71 22.70 14.33 6.20
CA ASP A 71 22.54 15.41 7.16
C ASP A 71 22.41 14.81 8.57
N GLN A 72 23.10 15.45 9.51
CA GLN A 72 23.08 15.02 10.91
C GLN A 72 21.83 15.52 11.65
N ASP A 73 21.14 16.50 11.10
CA ASP A 73 19.93 17.07 11.65
C ASP A 73 18.85 17.17 10.55
N LYS A 74 17.89 16.25 10.60
CA LYS A 74 16.80 16.10 9.64
C LYS A 74 15.55 16.71 10.23
N LYS A 75 15.03 17.72 9.55
CA LYS A 75 13.86 18.48 10.02
C LYS A 75 12.56 18.04 9.34
N ASP A 76 11.46 18.48 9.92
CA ASP A 76 10.11 18.33 9.39
C ASP A 76 9.66 16.87 9.17
N ILE A 77 10.19 15.92 9.93
CA ILE A 77 9.77 14.52 9.88
C ILE A 77 8.81 14.23 11.02
N VAL A 78 7.60 13.76 10.70
CA VAL A 78 6.59 13.29 11.65
C VAL A 78 6.52 11.78 11.64
N PHE A 79 6.52 11.18 12.82
CA PHE A 79 6.33 9.73 13.00
C PHE A 79 4.85 9.41 13.21
N ASN A 80 4.25 8.72 12.26
CA ASN A 80 2.86 8.30 12.29
C ASN A 80 2.77 6.91 12.87
N ILE A 81 2.46 6.80 14.16
CA ILE A 81 2.45 5.55 14.93
C ILE A 81 1.11 4.85 14.71
N PHE A 82 1.14 3.59 14.30
CA PHE A 82 -0.05 2.78 14.06
C PHE A 82 -0.15 1.55 14.97
N ASP A 83 0.90 1.19 15.72
CA ASP A 83 0.90 0.08 16.65
C ASP A 83 1.93 0.29 17.78
N THR A 84 1.74 -0.40 18.90
CA THR A 84 2.68 -0.42 20.02
C THR A 84 2.63 -1.77 20.74
N CYS A 85 3.73 -2.18 21.36
CA CYS A 85 3.82 -3.34 22.24
C CYS A 85 5.00 -3.21 23.21
N GLU A 86 5.09 -4.09 24.20
CA GLU A 86 6.25 -4.16 25.06
C GLU A 86 7.51 -4.57 24.27
N ILE A 87 8.69 -4.07 24.68
CA ILE A 87 9.97 -4.36 24.00
C ILE A 87 10.21 -5.86 23.88
N LYS A 88 10.00 -6.62 24.96
CA LYS A 88 10.19 -8.08 24.95
C LYS A 88 9.24 -8.81 24.01
N GLU A 89 8.00 -8.35 23.91
CA GLU A 89 7.02 -8.92 22.97
C GLU A 89 7.43 -8.65 21.52
N PHE A 90 7.90 -7.42 21.25
CA PHE A 90 8.41 -7.06 19.93
C PHE A 90 9.64 -7.92 19.55
N GLU A 91 10.60 -8.08 20.45
CA GLU A 91 11.80 -8.92 20.25
C GLU A 91 11.43 -10.38 19.99
N ASN A 92 10.38 -10.89 20.64
CA ASN A 92 9.83 -12.23 20.38
C ASN A 92 8.98 -12.31 19.11
N GLY A 93 8.70 -11.17 18.46
CA GLY A 93 7.90 -11.08 17.24
C GLY A 93 6.40 -11.31 17.43
N TYR A 94 5.90 -11.26 18.68
CA TYR A 94 4.50 -11.53 19.00
C TYR A 94 4.05 -10.78 20.27
N CYS A 95 2.90 -10.07 20.17
CA CYS A 95 2.18 -9.51 21.31
C CYS A 95 0.72 -9.95 21.24
N ALA A 96 0.23 -10.54 22.33
CA ALA A 96 -1.11 -11.12 22.41
C ALA A 96 -2.22 -10.07 22.54
N ALA A 97 -1.90 -8.85 22.97
CA ALA A 97 -2.89 -7.78 23.12
C ALA A 97 -3.64 -7.49 21.81
N PRO A 98 -4.97 -7.30 21.85
CA PRO A 98 -5.78 -6.99 20.68
C PRO A 98 -5.30 -5.73 19.92
N CYS A 99 -5.31 -5.77 18.59
CA CYS A 99 -4.92 -4.64 17.73
C CYS A 99 -5.63 -3.34 18.13
N ILE A 100 -6.93 -3.40 18.43
CA ILE A 100 -7.70 -2.22 18.81
C ILE A 100 -7.24 -1.59 20.12
N GLU A 101 -6.83 -2.40 21.10
CA GLU A 101 -6.33 -1.93 22.38
C GLU A 101 -4.97 -1.25 22.21
N ARG A 102 -4.05 -1.86 21.48
CA ARG A 102 -2.74 -1.28 21.19
C ARG A 102 -2.85 0.07 20.44
N LYS A 103 -3.79 0.19 19.50
CA LYS A 103 -4.05 1.45 18.78
C LYS A 103 -4.63 2.52 19.70
N LYS A 104 -5.55 2.17 20.58
CA LYS A 104 -6.12 3.10 21.57
C LYS A 104 -5.08 3.65 22.51
N VAL A 105 -4.13 2.82 22.96
CA VAL A 105 -3.00 3.30 23.80
C VAL A 105 -2.25 4.44 23.09
N VAL A 106 -1.94 4.30 21.82
CA VAL A 106 -1.23 5.35 21.07
C VAL A 106 -2.09 6.61 20.92
N GLN A 107 -3.40 6.47 20.66
CA GLN A 107 -4.31 7.61 20.58
C GLN A 107 -4.44 8.36 21.90
N GLU A 108 -4.59 7.65 23.01
CA GLU A 108 -4.67 8.23 24.35
C GLU A 108 -3.37 8.98 24.73
N LEU A 109 -2.21 8.43 24.36
CA LEU A 109 -0.93 9.11 24.57
C LEU A 109 -0.83 10.40 23.75
N GLU A 110 -1.24 10.38 22.49
CA GLU A 110 -1.26 11.59 21.64
C GLU A 110 -2.19 12.67 22.20
N GLU A 111 -3.41 12.30 22.63
CA GLU A 111 -4.37 13.23 23.24
C GLU A 111 -3.85 13.88 24.52
N GLN A 112 -3.10 13.13 25.34
CA GLN A 112 -2.52 13.61 26.58
C GLN A 112 -1.30 14.50 26.35
N MET A 113 -0.43 14.11 25.43
CA MET A 113 0.89 14.74 25.24
C MET A 113 0.88 15.86 24.21
N LYS A 114 -0.02 15.81 23.22
CA LYS A 114 -0.14 16.76 22.07
C LYS A 114 1.20 17.03 21.41
N PRO A 115 1.87 16.02 20.92
CA PRO A 115 3.20 16.14 20.33
C PRO A 115 3.17 16.83 18.96
N ASP A 116 4.29 17.45 18.57
CA ASP A 116 4.47 18.08 17.26
C ASP A 116 5.04 17.13 16.21
N TRP A 117 5.91 16.19 16.65
CA TRP A 117 6.71 15.35 15.76
C TRP A 117 6.29 13.89 15.69
N TRP A 118 5.24 13.51 16.40
CA TRP A 118 4.59 12.23 16.20
C TRP A 118 3.07 12.34 16.34
N LYS A 119 2.35 11.41 15.76
CA LYS A 119 0.89 11.31 15.87
C LYS A 119 0.42 9.87 15.73
N SER A 120 -0.73 9.55 16.25
CA SER A 120 -1.38 8.26 16.02
C SER A 120 -2.01 8.22 14.62
N VAL A 121 -2.01 7.05 14.01
CA VAL A 121 -2.82 6.83 12.79
C VAL A 121 -4.28 6.66 13.20
N PRO A 122 -5.21 7.51 12.69
CA PRO A 122 -6.59 7.53 13.14
C PRO A 122 -7.32 6.23 12.84
N ILE A 123 -8.21 5.82 13.75
CA ILE A 123 -9.18 4.75 13.52
C ILE A 123 -10.41 5.39 12.85
N LEU A 124 -10.57 5.16 11.53
CA LEU A 124 -11.66 5.74 10.75
C LEU A 124 -13.00 5.08 11.03
N TYR A 125 -12.98 3.79 11.34
CA TYR A 125 -14.15 3.00 11.69
C TYR A 125 -13.76 1.82 12.60
N TYR A 126 -14.62 1.52 13.56
CA TYR A 126 -14.51 0.34 14.40
C TYR A 126 -15.86 -0.34 14.54
N GLY A 127 -15.95 -1.59 14.12
CA GLY A 127 -17.20 -2.37 14.18
C GLY A 127 -17.12 -3.65 13.36
N LYS A 128 -18.28 -4.25 13.07
CA LYS A 128 -18.38 -5.40 12.18
C LYS A 128 -17.92 -5.00 10.77
N TYR A 129 -17.21 -5.90 10.10
CA TYR A 129 -16.81 -5.69 8.71
C TYR A 129 -18.03 -5.40 7.81
N ASP A 130 -17.94 -4.30 7.09
CA ASP A 130 -18.92 -3.87 6.12
C ASP A 130 -18.17 -3.33 4.89
N LYS A 131 -18.45 -3.94 3.74
CA LYS A 131 -17.78 -3.59 2.47
C LYS A 131 -18.10 -2.16 2.04
N ASP A 132 -19.35 -1.72 2.27
CA ASP A 132 -19.79 -0.40 1.82
C ASP A 132 -19.14 0.71 2.65
N ILE A 133 -18.99 0.49 3.96
CA ILE A 133 -18.23 1.40 4.83
C ILE A 133 -16.77 1.48 4.39
N VAL A 134 -16.15 0.35 4.10
CA VAL A 134 -14.75 0.32 3.60
C VAL A 134 -14.62 1.11 2.30
N GLN A 135 -15.56 0.97 1.36
CA GLN A 135 -15.55 1.72 0.09
C GLN A 135 -15.79 3.22 0.30
N GLN A 136 -16.70 3.60 1.20
CA GLN A 136 -16.93 5.00 1.55
C GLN A 136 -15.69 5.66 2.14
N GLU A 137 -15.04 5.00 3.11
CA GLU A 137 -13.81 5.51 3.72
C GLU A 137 -12.65 5.54 2.69
N LEU A 138 -12.55 4.52 1.83
CA LEU A 138 -11.59 4.52 0.73
C LEU A 138 -11.79 5.75 -0.17
N SER A 139 -13.03 6.01 -0.60
CA SER A 139 -13.34 7.15 -1.48
C SER A 139 -13.00 8.49 -0.82
N LYS A 140 -13.28 8.66 0.48
CA LYS A 140 -12.87 9.86 1.23
C LYS A 140 -11.36 10.03 1.27
N GLN A 141 -10.62 8.94 1.53
CA GLN A 141 -9.16 8.99 1.60
C GLN A 141 -8.53 9.26 0.23
N ILE A 142 -9.09 8.73 -0.85
CA ILE A 142 -8.64 9.01 -2.22
C ILE A 142 -8.89 10.49 -2.59
N ALA A 143 -10.05 11.06 -2.19
CA ALA A 143 -10.34 12.49 -2.39
C ALA A 143 -9.36 13.42 -1.63
N LEU A 144 -8.71 12.91 -0.57
CA LEU A 144 -7.61 13.57 0.16
C LEU A 144 -6.23 13.20 -0.38
N GLU A 145 -6.15 12.63 -1.57
CA GLU A 145 -4.90 12.18 -2.24
C GLU A 145 -4.11 11.12 -1.46
N HIS A 146 -4.77 10.39 -0.55
CA HIS A 146 -4.16 9.26 0.12
C HIS A 146 -4.18 8.01 -0.76
N GLU A 147 -3.23 7.08 -0.54
CA GLU A 147 -3.13 5.83 -1.32
C GLU A 147 -4.30 4.85 -1.10
N GLY A 148 -4.98 4.92 0.04
CA GLY A 148 -6.02 3.99 0.43
C GLY A 148 -6.16 3.84 1.94
N VAL A 149 -6.78 2.76 2.36
CA VAL A 149 -7.06 2.46 3.77
C VAL A 149 -6.48 1.10 4.18
N MET A 150 -6.23 0.94 5.48
CA MET A 150 -5.84 -0.34 6.07
C MET A 150 -7.01 -0.91 6.86
N VAL A 151 -7.36 -2.15 6.58
CA VAL A 151 -8.37 -2.92 7.34
C VAL A 151 -7.64 -3.89 8.25
N ASN A 152 -7.89 -3.80 9.55
CA ASN A 152 -7.28 -4.65 10.56
C ASN A 152 -8.34 -5.50 11.26
N VAL A 153 -8.00 -6.73 11.61
CA VAL A 153 -8.84 -7.53 12.53
C VAL A 153 -8.64 -7.00 13.93
N ALA A 154 -9.69 -6.44 14.53
CA ALA A 154 -9.63 -5.69 15.78
C ALA A 154 -9.03 -6.49 16.97
N ASN A 155 -9.35 -7.78 17.05
CA ASN A 155 -8.88 -8.66 18.12
C ASN A 155 -7.60 -9.43 17.77
N ALA A 156 -6.96 -9.12 16.64
CA ALA A 156 -5.74 -9.82 16.23
C ALA A 156 -4.53 -9.43 17.08
N PRO A 157 -3.62 -10.38 17.35
CA PRO A 157 -2.34 -10.10 17.96
C PRO A 157 -1.44 -9.29 17.02
N TYR A 158 -0.37 -8.70 17.55
CA TYR A 158 0.75 -8.23 16.74
C TYR A 158 1.64 -9.41 16.35
N GLU A 159 1.99 -9.47 15.09
CA GLU A 159 2.90 -10.49 14.56
C GLU A 159 3.93 -9.81 13.66
N ALA A 160 5.22 -9.98 13.96
CA ALA A 160 6.34 -9.43 13.18
C ALA A 160 6.58 -10.18 11.85
N LYS A 161 5.50 -10.57 11.16
CA LYS A 161 5.51 -11.29 9.88
C LYS A 161 4.34 -10.85 8.99
N ARG A 162 4.28 -11.35 7.76
CA ARG A 162 3.08 -11.20 6.92
C ARG A 162 1.91 -11.96 7.55
N THR A 163 0.79 -11.26 7.75
CA THR A 163 -0.43 -11.81 8.32
C THR A 163 -1.64 -11.46 7.45
N LYS A 164 -2.69 -12.27 7.53
CA LYS A 164 -4.00 -11.99 6.91
C LYS A 164 -4.86 -11.05 7.76
N ASN A 165 -4.40 -10.71 8.96
CA ASN A 165 -5.11 -9.83 9.90
C ASN A 165 -5.02 -8.34 9.51
N ILE A 166 -4.17 -8.00 8.54
CA ILE A 166 -3.97 -6.63 8.04
C ILE A 166 -4.08 -6.67 6.52
N LEU A 167 -5.05 -5.93 5.98
CA LEU A 167 -5.30 -5.83 4.54
C LEU A 167 -5.15 -4.37 4.09
N LYS A 168 -4.42 -4.12 3.02
CA LYS A 168 -4.34 -2.82 2.37
C LYS A 168 -5.39 -2.76 1.27
N VAL A 169 -6.32 -1.82 1.39
CA VAL A 169 -7.34 -1.54 0.38
C VAL A 169 -6.97 -0.23 -0.32
N LYS A 170 -6.85 -0.28 -1.64
CA LYS A 170 -6.50 0.85 -2.49
C LYS A 170 -7.51 1.01 -3.61
N ALA A 171 -7.62 2.20 -4.17
CA ALA A 171 -8.37 2.39 -5.39
C ALA A 171 -7.73 1.59 -6.53
N MET A 172 -8.57 0.92 -7.29
CA MET A 172 -8.20 0.34 -8.56
C MET A 172 -8.54 1.35 -9.67
N GLN A 173 -7.76 1.33 -10.72
CA GLN A 173 -7.99 2.13 -11.93
C GLN A 173 -8.46 1.20 -13.03
N ASP A 174 -9.29 1.71 -13.93
CA ASP A 174 -9.74 0.97 -15.09
C ASP A 174 -9.26 1.67 -16.35
N CYS A 175 -8.97 0.91 -17.40
CA CYS A 175 -8.66 1.42 -18.71
C CYS A 175 -9.20 0.48 -19.78
N ASP A 176 -9.54 1.04 -20.94
CA ASP A 176 -9.98 0.29 -22.10
C ASP A 176 -8.80 0.14 -23.07
N LEU A 177 -8.32 -1.09 -23.29
CA LEU A 177 -7.09 -1.37 -24.01
C LEU A 177 -7.34 -2.28 -25.22
N LYS A 178 -6.59 -2.03 -26.30
CA LYS A 178 -6.68 -2.79 -27.54
C LYS A 178 -5.92 -4.11 -27.42
N ILE A 179 -6.55 -5.21 -27.81
CA ILE A 179 -5.93 -6.53 -27.92
C ILE A 179 -4.96 -6.53 -29.12
N ILE A 180 -3.70 -6.90 -28.86
CA ILE A 180 -2.65 -7.03 -29.87
C ILE A 180 -2.09 -8.44 -29.98
N GLY A 181 -2.49 -9.35 -29.08
CA GLY A 181 -2.04 -10.74 -29.13
C GLY A 181 -2.63 -11.61 -28.02
N PHE A 182 -2.26 -12.88 -28.09
CA PHE A 182 -2.72 -13.92 -27.13
C PHE A 182 -1.55 -14.83 -26.78
N GLU A 183 -1.53 -15.31 -25.56
CA GLU A 183 -0.54 -16.25 -25.05
C GLU A 183 -1.26 -17.51 -24.54
N GLU A 184 -0.75 -18.68 -24.92
CA GLU A 184 -1.27 -19.96 -24.43
C GLU A 184 -1.04 -20.14 -22.95
N GLY A 185 -1.99 -20.73 -22.25
CA GLY A 185 -1.89 -21.05 -20.86
C GLY A 185 -0.94 -22.22 -20.57
N THR A 186 -0.52 -22.31 -19.32
CA THR A 186 0.29 -23.41 -18.82
C THR A 186 -0.44 -24.18 -17.73
N GLY A 187 0.02 -25.40 -17.40
CA GLY A 187 -0.59 -26.22 -16.36
C GLY A 187 -2.04 -26.54 -16.68
N LYS A 188 -2.98 -26.16 -15.81
CA LYS A 188 -4.42 -26.41 -15.99
C LYS A 188 -5.03 -25.67 -17.19
N ASN A 189 -4.40 -24.60 -17.62
CA ASN A 189 -4.87 -23.76 -18.75
C ASN A 189 -4.18 -24.11 -20.06
N LYS A 190 -3.45 -25.22 -20.15
CA LYS A 190 -2.79 -25.67 -21.38
C LYS A 190 -3.86 -25.97 -22.46
N GLY A 191 -3.64 -25.47 -23.68
CA GLY A 191 -4.60 -25.57 -24.77
C GLY A 191 -5.71 -24.52 -24.77
N THR A 192 -5.67 -23.58 -23.82
CA THR A 192 -6.61 -22.45 -23.73
C THR A 192 -5.84 -21.14 -23.48
N LEU A 193 -6.54 -20.02 -23.27
CA LEU A 193 -5.94 -18.72 -23.04
C LEU A 193 -5.16 -18.70 -21.70
N GLY A 194 -3.89 -18.32 -21.77
CA GLY A 194 -3.08 -17.92 -20.62
C GLY A 194 -3.23 -16.45 -20.30
N ALA A 195 -2.97 -15.60 -21.29
CA ALA A 195 -3.11 -14.16 -21.17
C ALA A 195 -3.49 -13.52 -22.50
N VAL A 196 -4.18 -12.40 -22.44
CA VAL A 196 -4.34 -11.47 -23.55
C VAL A 196 -3.18 -10.47 -23.50
N ILE A 197 -2.58 -10.16 -24.63
CA ILE A 197 -1.58 -9.11 -24.77
C ILE A 197 -2.30 -7.86 -25.27
N VAL A 198 -2.16 -6.77 -24.56
CA VAL A 198 -2.80 -5.48 -24.88
C VAL A 198 -1.76 -4.39 -25.09
N ASP A 199 -2.12 -3.40 -25.91
CA ASP A 199 -1.32 -2.18 -26.10
C ASP A 199 -1.66 -1.18 -24.97
N TYR A 200 -0.68 -0.85 -24.17
CA TYR A 200 -0.76 0.21 -23.17
C TYR A 200 0.23 1.32 -23.49
N LYS A 201 -0.24 2.39 -24.10
CA LYS A 201 0.59 3.57 -24.47
C LYS A 201 1.83 3.19 -25.30
N GLY A 202 1.67 2.22 -26.22
CA GLY A 202 2.75 1.73 -27.09
C GLY A 202 3.60 0.60 -26.47
N PHE A 203 3.25 0.09 -25.31
CA PHE A 203 3.93 -1.02 -24.65
C PHE A 203 3.02 -2.24 -24.51
N GLU A 204 3.62 -3.43 -24.64
CA GLU A 204 2.88 -4.68 -24.48
C GLU A 204 2.66 -5.00 -22.99
N VAL A 205 1.40 -5.21 -22.61
CA VAL A 205 1.04 -5.64 -21.26
C VAL A 205 0.26 -6.94 -21.33
N LYS A 206 0.65 -7.92 -20.49
CA LYS A 206 -0.03 -9.20 -20.37
C LYS A 206 -1.11 -9.15 -19.31
N VAL A 207 -2.34 -9.51 -19.69
CA VAL A 207 -3.50 -9.61 -18.80
C VAL A 207 -3.91 -11.08 -18.71
N GLY A 208 -3.56 -11.74 -17.62
CA GLY A 208 -3.82 -13.18 -17.42
C GLY A 208 -4.86 -13.49 -16.33
N SER A 209 -5.30 -12.48 -15.58
CA SER A 209 -6.27 -12.60 -14.50
C SER A 209 -7.64 -12.06 -14.89
N GLY A 210 -8.72 -12.50 -14.21
CA GLY A 210 -10.09 -12.02 -14.45
C GLY A 210 -10.91 -12.86 -15.41
N PHE A 211 -10.28 -13.72 -16.19
CA PHE A 211 -10.97 -14.62 -17.14
C PHE A 211 -11.56 -15.84 -16.41
N THR A 212 -12.83 -16.13 -16.67
CA THR A 212 -13.43 -17.44 -16.36
C THR A 212 -12.89 -18.52 -17.30
N ASP A 213 -13.14 -19.78 -17.00
CA ASP A 213 -12.73 -20.87 -17.91
C ASP A 213 -13.45 -20.75 -19.25
N GLN A 214 -14.71 -20.30 -19.28
CA GLN A 214 -15.48 -20.01 -20.51
C GLN A 214 -14.87 -18.86 -21.32
N ASP A 215 -14.44 -17.78 -20.63
CA ASP A 215 -13.74 -16.67 -21.31
C ASP A 215 -12.43 -17.16 -21.93
N ARG A 216 -11.69 -18.00 -21.24
CA ARG A 216 -10.42 -18.56 -21.75
C ARG A 216 -10.60 -19.36 -23.01
N ASP A 217 -11.60 -20.24 -23.03
CA ASP A 217 -11.94 -21.03 -24.22
C ASP A 217 -12.42 -20.15 -25.36
N TYR A 218 -13.28 -19.17 -25.09
CA TYR A 218 -13.80 -18.24 -26.06
C TYR A 218 -12.70 -17.39 -26.69
N PHE A 219 -11.86 -16.76 -25.87
CA PHE A 219 -10.77 -15.92 -26.36
C PHE A 219 -9.72 -16.72 -27.15
N TRP A 220 -9.43 -17.95 -26.71
CA TRP A 220 -8.47 -18.80 -27.38
C TRP A 220 -8.95 -19.29 -28.75
N THR A 221 -10.23 -19.62 -28.87
CA THR A 221 -10.83 -20.11 -30.10
C THR A 221 -11.06 -18.98 -31.13
N ASN A 222 -11.39 -17.77 -30.66
CA ASN A 222 -11.82 -16.66 -31.51
C ASN A 222 -10.74 -15.57 -31.69
N GLN A 223 -9.46 -15.91 -31.59
CA GLN A 223 -8.35 -14.96 -31.64
C GLN A 223 -8.41 -14.00 -32.85
N LYS A 224 -8.76 -14.50 -34.05
CA LYS A 224 -8.82 -13.69 -35.26
C LYS A 224 -9.88 -12.59 -35.20
N GLU A 225 -11.02 -12.87 -34.57
CA GLU A 225 -12.12 -11.92 -34.40
C GLU A 225 -11.86 -10.91 -33.29
N LEU A 226 -11.12 -11.35 -32.28
CA LEU A 226 -10.83 -10.55 -31.09
C LEU A 226 -9.58 -9.68 -31.23
N LEU A 227 -8.70 -9.99 -32.17
CA LEU A 227 -7.52 -9.16 -32.44
C LEU A 227 -7.96 -7.76 -32.87
N GLY A 228 -7.47 -6.74 -32.17
CA GLY A 228 -7.85 -5.34 -32.41
C GLY A 228 -9.13 -4.89 -31.68
N ARG A 229 -9.87 -5.80 -31.02
CA ARG A 229 -10.97 -5.46 -30.11
C ARG A 229 -10.45 -4.82 -28.83
N VAL A 230 -11.32 -4.17 -28.10
CA VAL A 230 -11.00 -3.48 -26.85
C VAL A 230 -11.55 -4.26 -25.66
N ILE A 231 -10.77 -4.39 -24.61
CA ILE A 231 -11.17 -4.94 -23.32
C ILE A 231 -10.98 -3.91 -22.21
N THR A 232 -11.83 -3.94 -21.20
CA THR A 232 -11.63 -3.19 -19.96
C THR A 232 -10.70 -3.98 -19.06
N VAL A 233 -9.62 -3.32 -18.64
CA VAL A 233 -8.62 -3.85 -17.74
C VAL A 233 -8.60 -3.01 -16.47
N GLN A 234 -8.83 -3.64 -15.34
CA GLN A 234 -8.63 -3.04 -14.02
C GLN A 234 -7.20 -3.28 -13.58
N TYR A 235 -6.57 -2.26 -13.01
CA TYR A 235 -5.20 -2.36 -12.55
C TYR A 235 -4.97 -1.50 -11.30
N PHE A 236 -3.87 -1.77 -10.63
CA PHE A 236 -3.54 -1.10 -9.38
C PHE A 236 -2.80 0.22 -9.59
N GLU A 237 -1.75 0.21 -10.39
CA GLU A 237 -0.93 1.37 -10.72
C GLU A 237 -0.14 1.15 -12.01
N GLU A 238 0.19 2.23 -12.69
CA GLU A 238 1.16 2.22 -13.76
C GLU A 238 2.58 2.06 -13.16
N THR A 239 3.38 1.23 -13.77
CA THR A 239 4.78 1.01 -13.38
C THR A 239 5.70 1.30 -14.54
N THR A 240 6.87 1.87 -14.23
CA THR A 240 7.93 2.13 -15.20
C THR A 240 9.13 1.25 -14.91
N ASN A 241 9.59 0.52 -15.89
CA ASN A 241 10.82 -0.27 -15.79
C ASN A 241 12.03 0.67 -15.87
N LYS A 242 12.88 0.63 -14.83
CA LYS A 242 14.05 1.52 -14.73
C LYS A 242 15.13 1.27 -15.78
N LYS A 243 15.12 0.09 -16.47
CA LYS A 243 16.15 -0.27 -17.44
C LYS A 243 15.91 0.30 -18.84
N ASP A 244 14.65 0.33 -19.25
CA ASP A 244 14.25 0.66 -20.63
C ASP A 244 13.12 1.69 -20.71
N ASN A 245 12.67 2.22 -19.56
CA ASN A 245 11.54 3.13 -19.42
C ASN A 245 10.21 2.57 -19.96
N SER A 246 10.09 1.26 -20.17
CA SER A 246 8.84 0.64 -20.58
C SER A 246 7.77 0.80 -19.50
N LEU A 247 6.53 1.07 -19.93
CA LEU A 247 5.38 1.17 -19.06
C LEU A 247 4.71 -0.20 -18.93
N SER A 248 4.17 -0.50 -17.77
CA SER A 248 3.37 -1.69 -17.54
C SER A 248 2.30 -1.41 -16.49
N LEU A 249 1.36 -2.33 -16.34
CA LEU A 249 0.29 -2.28 -15.36
C LEU A 249 0.55 -3.30 -14.24
N ARG A 250 0.38 -2.87 -13.00
CA ARG A 250 0.53 -3.75 -11.85
C ARG A 250 -0.78 -4.44 -11.53
N PHE A 251 -0.75 -5.77 -11.45
CA PHE A 251 -1.91 -6.63 -11.20
C PHE A 251 -3.08 -6.39 -12.17
N PRO A 252 -2.86 -6.42 -13.48
CA PRO A 252 -3.93 -6.23 -14.45
C PRO A 252 -4.93 -7.39 -14.40
N VAL A 253 -6.22 -7.04 -14.42
CA VAL A 253 -7.35 -7.98 -14.36
C VAL A 253 -8.32 -7.62 -15.48
N TYR A 254 -8.67 -8.59 -16.31
CA TYR A 254 -9.73 -8.47 -17.28
C TYR A 254 -11.08 -8.31 -16.58
N LEU A 255 -11.88 -7.35 -16.99
CA LEU A 255 -13.24 -7.14 -16.52
C LEU A 255 -14.26 -7.55 -17.58
N GLU A 256 -14.16 -7.00 -18.79
CA GLU A 256 -15.12 -7.25 -19.86
C GLU A 256 -14.54 -7.00 -21.25
N LEU A 257 -15.15 -7.65 -22.27
CA LEU A 257 -14.94 -7.35 -23.68
C LEU A 257 -15.89 -6.23 -24.10
N ARG A 258 -15.33 -5.15 -24.63
CA ARG A 258 -16.12 -3.98 -25.02
C ARG A 258 -16.82 -4.19 -26.37
N GLU A 259 -17.87 -3.41 -26.62
CA GLU A 259 -18.59 -3.43 -27.89
C GLU A 259 -17.66 -3.10 -29.07
N PRO A 260 -17.95 -3.64 -30.28
CA PRO A 260 -17.20 -3.29 -31.48
C PRO A 260 -17.16 -1.78 -31.71
N GLY A 261 -15.99 -1.24 -32.06
CA GLY A 261 -15.80 0.18 -32.31
C GLY A 261 -15.52 1.04 -31.06
N LYS A 262 -15.44 0.44 -29.88
CA LYS A 262 -14.98 1.15 -28.68
C LYS A 262 -13.52 1.59 -28.88
N GLU A 263 -13.25 2.85 -28.56
CA GLU A 263 -11.91 3.42 -28.58
C GLU A 263 -11.14 3.13 -27.27
N VAL A 264 -9.82 3.15 -27.36
CA VAL A 264 -8.91 3.03 -26.23
C VAL A 264 -9.08 4.21 -25.28
N SER A 265 -9.07 3.94 -23.98
CA SER A 265 -9.18 4.96 -22.91
C SER A 265 -8.29 4.59 -21.74
N TYR A 266 -7.60 5.56 -21.16
CA TYR A 266 -6.59 5.38 -20.11
C TYR A 266 -7.02 5.97 -18.76
N TYR A 267 -8.29 5.94 -18.42
CA TYR A 267 -8.84 6.50 -17.15
C TYR A 267 -9.22 5.46 -16.18
#